data_af1d56b83e6f3fbe45268ce5f27fc350
#
_entry.id   af1d56b83e6f3fbe45268ce5f27fc350
#
_cell.length_a   1.000
_cell.length_b   1.000
_cell.length_c   1.000
_cell.angle_alpha   90.00
_cell.angle_beta   90.00
_cell.angle_gamma   90.00
#
_symmetry.space_group_name_H-M   'P 1'
#
loop_
_entity.id
_entity.type
_entity.pdbx_description
1 polymer ?
#
loop_
_entity_poly.entity_id
_entity_poly.type
_entity_poly.pdbx_seq_one_letter_code
_entity_poly.pdbx_strand_id
1 'polypeptide(L)'
;LVHGCTHVRPLRMDEPDALATCAYEKKSTPASDVCPRDTIDDRLWQLFLSHYTEDHTMSFHSHILHEPSTVMIPVSYSGGQPRKGVEDGPEALVHAGLPKQLESLGWKYEQDDSISWDDIRSMERETKEGEKIHNVEASSKASQLLADVVEKHAKAGKLPLTVGGDHSLGTGTMIGTSRVYPDVATIWVDAHADINTAQTTPSGNLHGCPVSFALGLDGSYIEPYKSWLPAPTKNVHNRIVYIGLRDIDEGERKILKDHKIKAFSMHHIDKFGIGKVVEMALDYINGDTSRRDRPIHLSFDVDAMDPSVAPSTGTPVRGGLTFREGHYICEAVAETGSLVAMDMVEVNPHLEKHAAEQTIAVGCSLIRSALGETLL
;
A
#
# COMPACT_ATOMS: atom_id res chain seq x y z
N LEU A 1 65.20 -18.19 14.15
CA LEU A 1 64.82 -17.60 15.44
C LEU A 1 63.30 -17.45 15.49
N VAL A 2 62.72 -18.16 16.40
CA VAL A 2 61.34 -18.31 16.81
C VAL A 2 60.80 -17.01 17.36
N HIS A 3 59.58 -16.63 16.97
CA HIS A 3 58.59 -15.88 17.76
C HIS A 3 57.31 -15.90 16.95
N GLY A 4 56.20 -16.48 17.26
CA GLY A 4 55.48 -16.45 18.52
C GLY A 4 54.05 -16.09 18.11
N CYS A 5 53.27 -17.12 17.67
CA CYS A 5 51.81 -16.93 17.48
C CYS A 5 51.16 -16.99 18.86
N THR A 6 50.66 -15.85 19.32
CA THR A 6 49.88 -15.77 20.55
C THR A 6 48.39 -15.73 20.24
N HIS A 7 47.71 -16.74 20.76
CA HIS A 7 46.32 -16.82 21.18
C HIS A 7 45.26 -16.03 20.43
N VAL A 8 44.56 -16.71 19.57
CA VAL A 8 43.20 -16.33 19.17
C VAL A 8 42.24 -16.89 20.23
N ARG A 9 41.53 -15.98 20.94
CA ARG A 9 40.41 -16.35 21.79
C ARG A 9 39.21 -16.74 20.88
N PRO A 10 38.44 -17.74 21.25
CA PRO A 10 37.18 -18.03 20.52
C PRO A 10 36.19 -16.89 20.77
N LEU A 11 35.73 -16.30 19.70
CA LEU A 11 34.64 -15.32 19.71
C LEU A 11 33.32 -16.03 20.05
N ARG A 12 32.60 -15.51 21.03
CA ARG A 12 31.22 -15.92 21.32
C ARG A 12 30.29 -15.38 20.21
N MET A 13 29.40 -16.23 19.77
CA MET A 13 28.46 -15.99 18.66
C MET A 13 27.21 -15.21 19.08
N ASP A 14 27.34 -14.14 19.86
CA ASP A 14 26.19 -13.40 20.39
C ASP A 14 26.19 -11.90 20.03
N GLU A 15 27.03 -11.48 19.08
CA GLU A 15 27.00 -10.07 18.61
C GLU A 15 26.86 -9.98 17.09
N PRO A 16 25.84 -9.27 16.60
CA PRO A 16 25.54 -9.15 15.15
C PRO A 16 26.53 -8.30 14.34
N ASP A 17 27.43 -7.55 14.99
CA ASP A 17 28.26 -6.54 14.30
C ASP A 17 29.65 -7.04 13.85
N ALA A 18 29.97 -8.32 14.03
CA ALA A 18 31.31 -8.84 13.70
C ALA A 18 31.56 -9.16 12.23
N LEU A 19 30.52 -9.14 11.38
CA LEU A 19 30.61 -9.50 9.94
C LEU A 19 30.84 -8.31 9.00
N ALA A 20 30.64 -7.09 9.46
CA ALA A 20 30.79 -5.89 8.62
C ALA A 20 32.24 -5.39 8.49
N THR A 21 33.15 -5.83 9.34
CA THR A 21 34.53 -5.30 9.39
C THR A 21 35.55 -6.07 8.54
N CYS A 22 35.16 -7.20 7.97
CA CYS A 22 36.12 -8.02 7.19
C CYS A 22 36.16 -7.71 5.69
N ALA A 23 35.30 -6.84 5.19
CA ALA A 23 35.15 -6.54 3.75
C ALA A 23 35.89 -5.28 3.27
N TYR A 24 36.62 -4.53 4.12
CA TYR A 24 37.09 -3.18 3.73
C TYR A 24 38.62 -2.94 3.89
N GLU A 25 39.49 -3.98 3.84
CA GLU A 25 40.93 -3.76 3.69
C GLU A 25 41.54 -4.59 2.56
N LYS A 26 41.32 -4.15 1.31
CA LYS A 26 42.25 -4.45 0.21
C LYS A 26 42.99 -3.18 -0.17
N LYS A 27 44.04 -2.87 0.53
CA LYS A 27 45.11 -1.99 0.02
C LYS A 27 46.15 -2.83 -0.73
N SER A 28 46.45 -2.34 -1.91
CA SER A 28 47.43 -2.77 -2.90
C SER A 28 48.83 -3.10 -2.31
N THR A 29 49.30 -4.31 -2.53
CA THR A 29 50.72 -4.63 -2.64
C THR A 29 50.95 -5.76 -3.66
N PRO A 30 52.10 -5.81 -4.36
CA PRO A 30 52.26 -6.60 -5.56
C PRO A 30 52.49 -8.10 -5.30
N ALA A 31 52.15 -8.86 -6.33
CA ALA A 31 52.17 -10.32 -6.38
C ALA A 31 53.49 -10.94 -5.95
N SER A 32 53.43 -11.77 -4.93
CA SER A 32 54.10 -13.04 -4.77
C SER A 32 53.85 -13.58 -3.35
N ASP A 33 52.80 -14.38 -3.20
CA ASP A 33 52.76 -15.52 -2.28
C ASP A 33 51.35 -16.09 -2.37
N VAL A 34 51.33 -17.27 -2.97
CA VAL A 34 50.12 -18.10 -3.07
C VAL A 34 49.78 -18.56 -1.67
N CYS A 35 48.76 -18.02 -1.08
CA CYS A 35 48.13 -18.55 0.11
C CYS A 35 47.39 -19.85 -0.24
N PRO A 36 47.57 -20.95 0.49
CA PRO A 36 46.91 -22.20 0.18
C PRO A 36 45.38 -22.03 0.27
N ARG A 37 44.69 -22.36 -0.80
CA ARG A 37 43.26 -22.65 -0.80
C ARG A 37 43.04 -23.93 0.00
N ASP A 38 42.85 -23.84 1.28
CA ASP A 38 42.22 -24.91 2.05
C ASP A 38 41.90 -24.40 3.44
N THR A 39 40.61 -24.40 3.73
CA THR A 39 39.89 -24.34 5.01
C THR A 39 38.94 -23.16 5.20
N ILE A 40 38.15 -22.87 4.20
CA ILE A 40 36.78 -22.45 4.52
C ILE A 40 35.97 -23.73 4.44
N ASP A 41 35.45 -24.17 5.58
CA ASP A 41 34.65 -25.39 5.68
C ASP A 41 33.56 -25.34 4.62
N ASP A 42 33.62 -26.24 3.64
CA ASP A 42 32.61 -26.38 2.56
C ASP A 42 31.20 -26.50 3.12
N ARG A 43 31.04 -26.90 4.37
CA ARG A 43 29.78 -26.93 5.09
C ARG A 43 29.28 -25.55 5.45
N LEU A 44 30.17 -24.59 5.76
CA LEU A 44 29.75 -23.18 5.99
C LEU A 44 29.35 -22.49 4.68
N TRP A 45 30.07 -22.80 3.58
CA TRP A 45 29.62 -22.36 2.24
C TRP A 45 28.33 -23.06 1.79
N GLN A 46 28.17 -24.32 2.05
CA GLN A 46 26.93 -25.07 1.77
C GLN A 46 25.79 -24.57 2.66
N LEU A 47 26.01 -24.24 3.93
CA LEU A 47 25.01 -23.61 4.81
C LEU A 47 24.71 -22.17 4.38
N PHE A 48 25.69 -21.39 3.95
CA PHE A 48 25.48 -20.05 3.41
C PHE A 48 24.73 -20.11 2.08
N LEU A 49 25.11 -21.03 1.19
CA LEU A 49 24.40 -21.27 -0.07
C LEU A 49 23.00 -21.92 0.15
N SER A 50 22.84 -22.81 1.14
CA SER A 50 21.51 -23.37 1.44
C SER A 50 20.54 -22.36 2.06
N HIS A 51 21.06 -21.35 2.76
CA HIS A 51 20.22 -20.20 3.17
C HIS A 51 19.99 -19.17 2.06
N TYR A 52 20.81 -19.18 1.00
CA TYR A 52 20.66 -18.32 -0.17
C TYR A 52 20.04 -19.03 -1.38
N THR A 53 20.00 -20.37 -1.37
CA THR A 53 19.37 -21.22 -2.41
C THR A 53 18.17 -22.01 -1.90
N GLU A 54 17.64 -21.71 -0.71
CA GLU A 54 16.23 -21.99 -0.48
C GLU A 54 15.49 -21.16 -1.52
N ASP A 55 14.98 -21.88 -2.51
CA ASP A 55 14.18 -21.39 -3.61
C ASP A 55 13.41 -20.14 -3.21
N HIS A 56 13.94 -18.94 -3.53
CA HIS A 56 13.12 -17.79 -3.75
C HIS A 56 12.40 -17.96 -5.10
N THR A 57 11.80 -19.11 -5.33
CA THR A 57 10.54 -19.14 -6.03
C THR A 57 9.59 -18.41 -5.11
N MET A 58 9.54 -17.08 -5.29
CA MET A 58 8.61 -16.21 -4.60
C MET A 58 7.27 -16.92 -4.63
N SER A 59 6.79 -17.41 -3.48
CA SER A 59 5.43 -17.89 -3.36
C SER A 59 4.54 -16.65 -3.45
N PHE A 60 4.61 -16.00 -4.62
CA PHE A 60 3.73 -14.91 -4.95
C PHE A 60 2.32 -15.43 -4.72
N HIS A 61 1.63 -14.77 -3.80
CA HIS A 61 0.20 -14.94 -3.63
C HIS A 61 -0.25 -16.22 -2.92
N SER A 62 0.20 -16.43 -1.69
CA SER A 62 -0.30 -17.52 -0.81
C SER A 62 -1.84 -17.57 -0.69
N HIS A 63 -2.51 -16.44 -0.99
CA HIS A 63 -3.97 -16.30 -0.98
C HIS A 63 -4.61 -16.34 -2.38
N ILE A 64 -3.83 -16.34 -3.45
CA ILE A 64 -4.36 -16.48 -4.81
C ILE A 64 -4.35 -17.99 -5.15
N LEU A 65 -5.53 -18.57 -5.29
CA LEU A 65 -5.72 -20.01 -5.41
C LEU A 65 -5.33 -20.59 -6.79
N HIS A 66 -5.00 -19.73 -7.77
CA HIS A 66 -4.75 -20.09 -9.17
C HIS A 66 -3.54 -19.33 -9.72
N GLU A 67 -3.29 -19.44 -11.03
CA GLU A 67 -2.30 -18.62 -11.73
C GLU A 67 -2.48 -17.15 -11.41
N PRO A 68 -1.39 -16.34 -11.31
CA PRO A 68 -1.47 -14.93 -11.02
C PRO A 68 -2.51 -14.24 -11.89
N SER A 69 -3.63 -13.85 -11.30
CA SER A 69 -4.72 -13.19 -12.01
C SER A 69 -5.21 -11.96 -11.26
N THR A 70 -5.33 -10.85 -11.97
CA THR A 70 -5.83 -9.59 -11.45
C THR A 70 -7.04 -9.14 -12.26
N VAL A 71 -7.99 -8.54 -11.57
CA VAL A 71 -9.12 -7.87 -12.21
C VAL A 71 -9.06 -6.40 -11.88
N MET A 72 -8.78 -5.59 -12.88
CA MET A 72 -8.86 -4.14 -12.75
C MET A 72 -10.34 -3.72 -12.68
N ILE A 73 -10.66 -2.92 -11.68
CA ILE A 73 -11.97 -2.31 -11.46
C ILE A 73 -11.79 -0.79 -11.64
N PRO A 74 -12.12 -0.23 -12.81
CA PRO A 74 -12.00 1.22 -13.02
C PRO A 74 -13.10 1.95 -12.28
N VAL A 75 -12.72 2.93 -11.44
CA VAL A 75 -13.67 3.75 -10.67
C VAL A 75 -13.64 5.18 -11.16
N SER A 76 -14.48 5.48 -12.15
CA SER A 76 -14.62 6.83 -12.72
C SER A 76 -15.55 7.70 -11.85
N TYR A 77 -15.12 7.97 -10.60
CA TYR A 77 -15.90 8.73 -9.61
C TYR A 77 -15.04 9.79 -8.91
N SER A 78 -15.62 10.98 -8.73
CA SER A 78 -14.99 12.14 -8.08
C SER A 78 -15.90 12.86 -7.10
N GLY A 79 -17.03 12.24 -6.73
CA GLY A 79 -18.06 12.87 -5.89
C GLY A 79 -17.65 13.02 -4.42
N GLY A 80 -16.57 12.37 -3.97
CA GLY A 80 -16.04 12.48 -2.63
C GLY A 80 -15.18 13.73 -2.41
N GLN A 81 -14.81 14.47 -3.46
CA GLN A 81 -13.97 15.66 -3.39
C GLN A 81 -14.45 16.79 -4.31
N PRO A 82 -13.97 18.04 -4.14
CA PRO A 82 -14.44 19.18 -4.94
C PRO A 82 -13.75 19.32 -6.29
N ARG A 83 -12.57 18.72 -6.51
CA ARG A 83 -11.76 18.86 -7.72
C ARG A 83 -12.12 17.78 -8.73
N LYS A 84 -12.59 18.18 -9.90
CA LYS A 84 -12.91 17.28 -11.00
C LYS A 84 -11.65 16.85 -11.77
N GLY A 85 -11.77 15.76 -12.51
CA GLY A 85 -10.73 15.21 -13.39
C GLY A 85 -10.12 13.91 -12.88
N VAL A 86 -10.20 13.61 -11.60
CA VAL A 86 -9.70 12.35 -11.03
C VAL A 86 -10.50 11.14 -11.52
N GLU A 87 -11.76 11.33 -11.91
CA GLU A 87 -12.62 10.33 -12.54
C GLU A 87 -12.06 9.78 -13.86
N ASP A 88 -11.17 10.51 -14.53
CA ASP A 88 -10.52 10.10 -15.77
C ASP A 88 -9.15 9.40 -15.50
N GLY A 89 -8.73 9.30 -14.24
CA GLY A 89 -7.52 8.61 -13.83
C GLY A 89 -7.44 7.16 -14.32
N PRO A 90 -8.49 6.33 -14.15
CA PRO A 90 -8.50 4.95 -14.62
C PRO A 90 -8.22 4.82 -16.12
N GLU A 91 -8.90 5.63 -16.94
CA GLU A 91 -8.70 5.62 -18.40
C GLU A 91 -7.28 6.06 -18.77
N ALA A 92 -6.73 7.05 -18.06
CA ALA A 92 -5.38 7.53 -18.31
C ALA A 92 -4.32 6.44 -18.04
N LEU A 93 -4.47 5.64 -16.97
CA LEU A 93 -3.56 4.53 -16.68
C LEU A 93 -3.68 3.40 -17.74
N VAL A 94 -4.91 3.12 -18.19
CA VAL A 94 -5.14 2.15 -19.29
C VAL A 94 -4.46 2.62 -20.57
N HIS A 95 -4.64 3.90 -20.94
CA HIS A 95 -3.99 4.49 -22.12
C HIS A 95 -2.46 4.52 -22.02
N ALA A 96 -1.90 4.64 -20.81
CA ALA A 96 -0.47 4.49 -20.54
C ALA A 96 0.03 3.05 -20.69
N GLY A 97 -0.86 2.09 -20.99
CA GLY A 97 -0.52 0.72 -21.29
C GLY A 97 -0.47 -0.21 -20.07
N LEU A 98 -1.05 0.17 -18.94
CA LEU A 98 -1.07 -0.64 -17.73
C LEU A 98 -1.49 -2.11 -17.99
N PRO A 99 -2.57 -2.43 -18.76
CA PRO A 99 -2.94 -3.81 -19.01
C PRO A 99 -1.79 -4.65 -19.58
N LYS A 100 -1.13 -4.15 -20.64
CA LYS A 100 0.00 -4.85 -21.28
C LYS A 100 1.20 -4.98 -20.37
N GLN A 101 1.42 -3.98 -19.51
CA GLN A 101 2.51 -4.02 -18.53
C GLN A 101 2.27 -5.13 -17.50
N LEU A 102 1.04 -5.33 -17.03
CA LEU A 102 0.68 -6.41 -16.11
C LEU A 102 0.77 -7.80 -16.78
N GLU A 103 0.31 -7.90 -18.02
CA GLU A 103 0.46 -9.15 -18.80
C GLU A 103 1.94 -9.51 -19.01
N SER A 104 2.82 -8.53 -19.22
CA SER A 104 4.27 -8.74 -19.36
C SER A 104 4.95 -9.24 -18.08
N LEU A 105 4.35 -8.99 -16.92
CA LEU A 105 4.77 -9.53 -15.62
C LEU A 105 4.22 -10.94 -15.35
N GLY A 106 3.47 -11.51 -16.29
CA GLY A 106 2.87 -12.85 -16.16
C GLY A 106 1.51 -12.87 -15.48
N TRP A 107 0.89 -11.71 -15.24
CA TRP A 107 -0.47 -11.64 -14.71
C TRP A 107 -1.50 -11.88 -15.81
N LYS A 108 -2.48 -12.72 -15.52
CA LYS A 108 -3.70 -12.77 -16.33
C LYS A 108 -4.52 -11.52 -15.98
N TYR A 109 -4.66 -10.61 -16.93
CA TYR A 109 -5.40 -9.36 -16.76
C TYR A 109 -6.85 -9.51 -17.24
N GLU A 110 -7.76 -9.03 -16.43
CA GLU A 110 -9.18 -8.83 -16.79
C GLU A 110 -9.62 -7.44 -16.32
N GLN A 111 -10.71 -6.92 -16.91
CA GLN A 111 -11.32 -5.65 -16.49
C GLN A 111 -12.81 -5.88 -16.21
N ASP A 112 -13.30 -5.30 -15.12
CA ASP A 112 -14.73 -5.35 -14.76
C ASP A 112 -15.34 -3.95 -14.84
N ASP A 113 -16.08 -3.68 -15.90
CA ASP A 113 -16.80 -2.44 -16.17
C ASP A 113 -18.32 -2.55 -15.80
N SER A 114 -18.66 -3.43 -14.88
CA SER A 114 -20.08 -3.70 -14.55
C SER A 114 -20.79 -2.59 -13.79
N ILE A 115 -20.03 -1.63 -13.22
CA ILE A 115 -20.60 -0.48 -12.51
C ILE A 115 -20.86 0.66 -13.51
N SER A 116 -22.10 1.13 -13.59
CA SER A 116 -22.44 2.34 -14.36
C SER A 116 -22.11 3.59 -13.53
N TRP A 117 -20.95 4.18 -13.78
CA TRP A 117 -20.53 5.40 -13.09
C TRP A 117 -21.39 6.61 -13.49
N ASP A 118 -21.95 6.63 -14.69
CA ASP A 118 -22.88 7.68 -15.12
C ASP A 118 -24.15 7.69 -14.27
N ASP A 119 -24.70 6.52 -13.96
CA ASP A 119 -25.88 6.43 -13.08
C ASP A 119 -25.56 6.95 -11.68
N ILE A 120 -24.38 6.63 -11.15
CA ILE A 120 -23.94 7.11 -9.84
C ILE A 120 -23.72 8.63 -9.85
N ARG A 121 -23.02 9.17 -10.87
CA ARG A 121 -22.81 10.61 -11.01
C ARG A 121 -24.12 11.36 -11.15
N SER A 122 -25.15 10.76 -11.78
CA SER A 122 -26.47 11.36 -11.87
C SER A 122 -27.18 11.54 -10.51
N MET A 123 -26.71 10.87 -9.46
CA MET A 123 -27.20 11.02 -8.09
C MET A 123 -26.49 12.16 -7.33
N GLU A 124 -25.40 12.70 -7.87
CA GLU A 124 -24.71 13.85 -7.26
C GLU A 124 -25.64 15.08 -7.27
N ARG A 125 -25.64 15.78 -6.16
CA ARG A 125 -26.45 16.99 -5.99
C ARG A 125 -25.76 18.01 -5.11
N GLU A 126 -26.15 19.25 -5.22
CA GLU A 126 -25.73 20.28 -4.29
C GLU A 126 -26.16 19.93 -2.86
N THR A 127 -25.28 20.21 -1.91
CA THR A 127 -25.53 20.01 -0.49
C THR A 127 -26.58 21.01 -0.03
N LYS A 128 -27.65 20.53 0.61
CA LYS A 128 -28.73 21.38 1.11
C LYS A 128 -28.31 22.12 2.37
N GLU A 129 -28.99 23.23 2.63
CA GLU A 129 -28.78 23.97 3.89
C GLU A 129 -28.98 23.05 5.11
N GLY A 130 -27.99 23.02 6.01
CA GLY A 130 -27.98 22.17 7.19
C GLY A 130 -27.37 20.77 6.99
N GLU A 131 -27.11 20.35 5.76
CA GLU A 131 -26.34 19.14 5.49
C GLU A 131 -24.85 19.46 5.57
N LYS A 132 -24.07 18.56 6.20
CA LYS A 132 -22.62 18.71 6.33
C LYS A 132 -21.85 17.92 5.28
N ILE A 133 -22.36 16.74 4.92
CA ILE A 133 -21.66 15.80 4.05
C ILE A 133 -22.13 15.98 2.61
N HIS A 134 -21.14 16.07 1.71
CA HIS A 134 -21.41 16.22 0.28
C HIS A 134 -21.65 14.85 -0.38
N ASN A 135 -22.56 14.79 -1.35
CA ASN A 135 -22.81 13.62 -2.20
C ASN A 135 -22.97 12.27 -1.46
N VAL A 136 -23.52 12.28 -0.25
CA VAL A 136 -23.56 11.09 0.63
C VAL A 136 -24.29 9.91 -0.01
N GLU A 137 -25.39 10.15 -0.75
CA GLU A 137 -26.16 9.12 -1.44
C GLU A 137 -25.36 8.49 -2.60
N ALA A 138 -24.75 9.32 -3.43
CA ALA A 138 -23.95 8.86 -4.57
C ALA A 138 -22.70 8.09 -4.09
N SER A 139 -21.96 8.64 -3.12
CA SER A 139 -20.75 7.99 -2.56
C SER A 139 -21.08 6.68 -1.85
N SER A 140 -22.20 6.62 -1.11
CA SER A 140 -22.64 5.38 -0.47
C SER A 140 -22.99 4.31 -1.51
N LYS A 141 -23.68 4.69 -2.59
CA LYS A 141 -24.05 3.76 -3.66
C LYS A 141 -22.80 3.28 -4.41
N ALA A 142 -21.87 4.18 -4.72
CA ALA A 142 -20.58 3.85 -5.31
C ALA A 142 -19.83 2.82 -4.48
N SER A 143 -19.64 3.11 -3.18
CA SER A 143 -18.94 2.23 -2.24
C SER A 143 -19.62 0.87 -2.09
N GLN A 144 -20.96 0.83 -2.05
CA GLN A 144 -21.71 -0.42 -1.94
C GLN A 144 -21.48 -1.33 -3.16
N LEU A 145 -21.67 -0.77 -4.38
CA LEU A 145 -21.48 -1.54 -5.61
C LEU A 145 -20.02 -1.99 -5.75
N LEU A 146 -19.07 -1.13 -5.40
CA LEU A 146 -17.66 -1.47 -5.44
C LEU A 146 -17.33 -2.60 -4.46
N ALA A 147 -17.89 -2.58 -3.23
CA ALA A 147 -17.71 -3.66 -2.28
C ALA A 147 -18.20 -5.00 -2.84
N ASP A 148 -19.34 -5.01 -3.53
CA ASP A 148 -19.90 -6.23 -4.12
C ASP A 148 -19.00 -6.76 -5.26
N VAL A 149 -18.44 -5.88 -6.09
CA VAL A 149 -17.53 -6.27 -7.19
C VAL A 149 -16.19 -6.76 -6.66
N VAL A 150 -15.59 -6.08 -5.67
CA VAL A 150 -14.35 -6.51 -5.01
C VAL A 150 -14.55 -7.88 -4.36
N GLU A 151 -15.64 -8.08 -3.60
CA GLU A 151 -15.99 -9.36 -2.99
C GLU A 151 -16.11 -10.48 -4.04
N LYS A 152 -16.80 -10.21 -5.17
CA LYS A 152 -16.97 -11.17 -6.27
C LYS A 152 -15.63 -11.69 -6.78
N HIS A 153 -14.69 -10.78 -7.07
CA HIS A 153 -13.41 -11.16 -7.64
C HIS A 153 -12.45 -11.79 -6.61
N ALA A 154 -12.42 -11.27 -5.40
CA ALA A 154 -11.67 -11.87 -4.30
C ALA A 154 -12.15 -13.31 -3.98
N LYS A 155 -13.47 -13.56 -3.97
CA LYS A 155 -14.04 -14.91 -3.82
C LYS A 155 -13.65 -15.86 -4.97
N ALA A 156 -13.45 -15.32 -6.17
CA ALA A 156 -12.97 -16.08 -7.31
C ALA A 156 -11.45 -16.37 -7.28
N GLY A 157 -10.76 -15.98 -6.19
CA GLY A 157 -9.31 -16.17 -6.03
C GLY A 157 -8.47 -15.26 -6.91
N LYS A 158 -9.04 -14.17 -7.41
CA LYS A 158 -8.33 -13.15 -8.19
C LYS A 158 -7.97 -11.97 -7.29
N LEU A 159 -6.96 -11.20 -7.68
CA LEU A 159 -6.59 -9.95 -7.01
C LEU A 159 -7.42 -8.79 -7.58
N PRO A 160 -8.37 -8.21 -6.83
CA PRO A 160 -9.01 -6.96 -7.23
C PRO A 160 -7.97 -5.84 -7.22
N LEU A 161 -7.79 -5.20 -8.38
CA LEU A 161 -7.00 -3.99 -8.56
C LEU A 161 -7.97 -2.84 -8.83
N THR A 162 -8.29 -2.07 -7.80
CA THR A 162 -9.14 -0.89 -7.96
C THR A 162 -8.29 0.28 -8.42
N VAL A 163 -8.60 0.81 -9.57
CA VAL A 163 -7.95 2.01 -10.09
C VAL A 163 -8.97 3.14 -10.01
N GLY A 164 -8.76 4.04 -9.07
CA GLY A 164 -9.72 5.08 -8.75
C GLY A 164 -9.50 6.35 -9.54
N GLY A 165 -10.47 7.15 -9.47
CA GLY A 165 -11.17 8.13 -8.78
C GLY A 165 -10.60 8.61 -7.45
N ASP A 166 -11.46 9.32 -6.72
CA ASP A 166 -11.07 9.84 -5.41
C ASP A 166 -11.04 8.75 -4.32
N HIS A 167 -10.36 9.03 -3.20
CA HIS A 167 -10.13 8.03 -2.16
C HIS A 167 -11.37 7.64 -1.34
N SER A 168 -12.55 8.28 -1.55
CA SER A 168 -13.79 7.88 -0.89
C SER A 168 -14.20 6.42 -1.21
N LEU A 169 -13.70 5.89 -2.34
CA LEU A 169 -13.91 4.50 -2.75
C LEU A 169 -13.31 3.49 -1.78
N GLY A 170 -12.30 3.87 -0.96
CA GLY A 170 -11.65 3.02 0.02
C GLY A 170 -12.63 2.37 1.02
N THR A 171 -13.79 3.03 1.30
CA THR A 171 -14.86 2.38 2.07
C THR A 171 -15.33 1.09 1.40
N GLY A 172 -15.58 1.13 0.10
CA GLY A 172 -16.08 -0.02 -0.67
C GLY A 172 -15.04 -1.12 -0.77
N THR A 173 -13.80 -0.77 -1.11
CA THR A 173 -12.73 -1.74 -1.32
C THR A 173 -12.35 -2.46 -0.04
N MET A 174 -12.21 -1.75 1.08
CA MET A 174 -11.94 -2.34 2.39
C MET A 174 -13.07 -3.28 2.84
N ILE A 175 -14.34 -2.89 2.67
CA ILE A 175 -15.49 -3.73 3.02
C ILE A 175 -15.54 -4.98 2.13
N GLY A 176 -15.43 -4.82 0.81
CA GLY A 176 -15.43 -5.94 -0.13
C GLY A 176 -14.35 -6.96 0.17
N THR A 177 -13.12 -6.49 0.41
CA THR A 177 -11.99 -7.34 0.78
C THR A 177 -12.23 -8.05 2.11
N SER A 178 -12.73 -7.34 3.14
CA SER A 178 -12.96 -7.91 4.47
C SER A 178 -14.07 -8.97 4.52
N ARG A 179 -15.01 -8.94 3.59
CA ARG A 179 -16.05 -9.98 3.45
C ARG A 179 -15.48 -11.33 3.02
N VAL A 180 -14.35 -11.32 2.31
CA VAL A 180 -13.65 -12.54 1.87
C VAL A 180 -12.52 -12.92 2.81
N TYR A 181 -11.78 -11.93 3.30
CA TYR A 181 -10.67 -12.09 4.22
C TYR A 181 -10.98 -11.39 5.55
N PRO A 182 -11.68 -12.05 6.50
CA PRO A 182 -12.13 -11.39 7.74
C PRO A 182 -10.99 -10.85 8.62
N ASP A 183 -9.79 -11.38 8.49
CA ASP A 183 -8.58 -10.96 9.20
C ASP A 183 -7.66 -10.06 8.38
N VAL A 184 -8.11 -9.59 7.19
CA VAL A 184 -7.31 -8.68 6.36
C VAL A 184 -6.86 -7.45 7.14
N ALA A 185 -5.64 -7.01 6.88
CA ALA A 185 -5.14 -5.73 7.34
C ALA A 185 -4.87 -4.79 6.15
N THR A 186 -5.20 -3.52 6.31
CA THR A 186 -4.94 -2.52 5.29
C THR A 186 -3.63 -1.79 5.58
N ILE A 187 -2.77 -1.68 4.59
CA ILE A 187 -1.66 -0.74 4.56
C ILE A 187 -2.13 0.47 3.75
N TRP A 188 -2.30 1.60 4.44
CA TRP A 188 -2.77 2.86 3.85
C TRP A 188 -1.58 3.78 3.63
N VAL A 189 -1.24 4.02 2.38
CA VAL A 189 -0.09 4.85 1.98
C VAL A 189 -0.62 6.16 1.44
N ASP A 190 -0.38 7.26 2.17
CA ASP A 190 -1.09 8.52 1.94
C ASP A 190 -0.41 9.68 2.67
N ALA A 191 -0.59 10.89 2.18
CA ALA A 191 -0.26 12.12 2.93
C ALA A 191 -1.25 12.38 4.08
N HIS A 192 -2.50 11.91 3.93
CA HIS A 192 -3.65 12.14 4.79
C HIS A 192 -4.06 10.86 5.54
N ALA A 193 -4.88 10.98 6.58
CA ALA A 193 -5.35 9.80 7.29
C ALA A 193 -6.72 9.30 6.81
N ASP A 194 -7.49 10.15 6.16
CA ASP A 194 -8.79 9.82 5.57
C ASP A 194 -9.74 9.11 6.54
N ILE A 195 -9.61 9.46 7.83
CA ILE A 195 -10.28 8.81 8.95
C ILE A 195 -11.29 9.71 9.65
N ASN A 196 -11.55 10.88 9.10
CA ASN A 196 -12.62 11.72 9.62
C ASN A 196 -13.96 11.01 9.58
N THR A 197 -14.78 11.26 10.58
CA THR A 197 -16.19 10.83 10.60
C THR A 197 -17.09 11.92 10.02
N ALA A 198 -18.35 11.62 9.79
CA ALA A 198 -19.33 12.64 9.40
C ALA A 198 -19.43 13.79 10.42
N GLN A 199 -19.05 13.55 11.67
CA GLN A 199 -19.07 14.57 12.73
C GLN A 199 -17.79 15.42 12.74
N THR A 200 -16.63 14.81 12.51
CA THR A 200 -15.32 15.48 12.63
C THR A 200 -14.84 16.16 11.36
N THR A 201 -15.22 15.64 10.17
CA THR A 201 -14.76 16.23 8.90
C THR A 201 -14.96 17.75 8.85
N PRO A 202 -13.93 18.53 8.57
CA PRO A 202 -14.06 19.98 8.47
C PRO A 202 -14.66 20.42 7.14
N SER A 203 -14.45 19.66 6.08
CA SER A 203 -14.87 19.99 4.70
C SER A 203 -16.20 19.39 4.29
N GLY A 204 -16.63 18.28 4.91
CA GLY A 204 -17.77 17.49 4.45
C GLY A 204 -17.47 16.58 3.24
N ASN A 205 -16.26 16.57 2.74
CA ASN A 205 -15.84 15.74 1.61
C ASN A 205 -15.53 14.32 2.08
N LEU A 206 -16.09 13.33 1.37
CA LEU A 206 -16.02 11.94 1.79
C LEU A 206 -14.70 11.25 1.46
N HIS A 207 -13.86 11.83 0.57
CA HIS A 207 -12.52 11.30 0.37
C HIS A 207 -11.66 11.34 1.64
N GLY A 208 -11.90 12.28 2.56
CA GLY A 208 -11.23 12.33 3.86
C GLY A 208 -11.87 11.46 4.96
N CYS A 209 -12.79 10.54 4.60
CA CYS A 209 -13.58 9.77 5.58
C CYS A 209 -13.58 8.25 5.40
N PRO A 210 -13.12 7.66 4.29
CA PRO A 210 -13.40 6.27 3.94
C PRO A 210 -12.99 5.27 5.03
N VAL A 211 -11.88 5.50 5.68
CA VAL A 211 -11.35 4.60 6.72
C VAL A 211 -12.28 4.53 7.92
N SER A 212 -12.84 5.65 8.36
CA SER A 212 -13.76 5.65 9.52
C SER A 212 -15.05 4.89 9.23
N PHE A 213 -15.55 4.98 8.00
CA PHE A 213 -16.73 4.23 7.56
C PHE A 213 -16.42 2.73 7.45
N ALA A 214 -15.32 2.35 6.83
CA ALA A 214 -14.91 0.96 6.69
C ALA A 214 -14.61 0.28 8.04
N LEU A 215 -14.03 1.01 9.00
CA LEU A 215 -13.77 0.51 10.35
C LEU A 215 -15.00 0.60 11.27
N GLY A 216 -16.08 1.23 10.84
CA GLY A 216 -17.29 1.38 11.64
C GLY A 216 -17.08 2.22 12.91
N LEU A 217 -16.33 3.33 12.81
CA LEU A 217 -16.06 4.21 13.94
C LEU A 217 -17.33 5.00 14.35
N ASP A 218 -17.39 5.39 15.62
CA ASP A 218 -18.47 6.25 16.11
C ASP A 218 -18.51 7.56 15.31
N GLY A 219 -19.70 7.93 14.80
CA GLY A 219 -19.92 9.13 13.99
C GLY A 219 -19.80 8.92 12.47
N SER A 220 -19.40 7.74 11.99
CA SER A 220 -19.43 7.37 10.57
C SER A 220 -20.66 6.52 10.19
N TYR A 221 -21.42 6.00 11.17
CA TYR A 221 -22.55 5.12 10.93
C TYR A 221 -23.84 5.91 10.65
N ILE A 222 -23.88 6.58 9.48
CA ILE A 222 -24.98 7.44 9.02
C ILE A 222 -25.71 6.83 7.82
N GLU A 223 -26.97 7.25 7.59
CA GLU A 223 -27.67 6.87 6.36
C GLU A 223 -27.10 7.63 5.15
N PRO A 224 -27.01 6.98 3.97
CA PRO A 224 -27.46 5.64 3.64
C PRO A 224 -26.40 4.54 3.90
N TYR A 225 -25.19 4.86 4.28
CA TYR A 225 -24.12 3.89 4.59
C TYR A 225 -24.53 2.83 5.62
N LYS A 226 -25.25 3.26 6.66
CA LYS A 226 -25.76 2.39 7.72
C LYS A 226 -26.60 1.21 7.23
N SER A 227 -27.27 1.37 6.09
CA SER A 227 -28.16 0.34 5.54
C SER A 227 -27.42 -0.90 5.02
N TRP A 228 -26.11 -0.79 4.71
CA TRP A 228 -25.34 -1.86 4.09
C TRP A 228 -23.95 -2.12 4.75
N LEU A 229 -23.41 -1.15 5.49
CA LEU A 229 -22.19 -1.37 6.27
C LEU A 229 -22.41 -2.39 7.37
N PRO A 230 -21.40 -3.21 7.72
CA PRO A 230 -21.46 -4.06 8.89
C PRO A 230 -21.65 -3.23 10.16
N ALA A 231 -22.20 -3.87 11.20
CA ALA A 231 -22.34 -3.21 12.50
C ALA A 231 -20.98 -2.70 13.00
N PRO A 232 -20.94 -1.52 13.65
CA PRO A 232 -19.71 -0.93 14.15
C PRO A 232 -18.92 -1.91 15.05
N THR A 233 -17.61 -1.94 14.87
CA THR A 233 -16.69 -2.71 15.71
C THR A 233 -15.88 -1.78 16.59
N LYS A 234 -15.64 -2.19 17.84
CA LYS A 234 -14.75 -1.44 18.75
C LYS A 234 -13.29 -1.87 18.64
N ASN A 235 -13.03 -3.01 18.02
CA ASN A 235 -11.68 -3.53 17.89
C ASN A 235 -11.14 -3.28 16.47
N VAL A 236 -10.45 -2.15 16.32
CA VAL A 236 -9.77 -1.77 15.09
C VAL A 236 -8.24 -1.94 15.20
N HIS A 237 -7.77 -2.49 16.34
CA HIS A 237 -6.35 -2.70 16.57
C HIS A 237 -5.75 -3.60 15.48
N ASN A 238 -4.60 -3.21 14.94
CA ASN A 238 -3.87 -3.86 13.85
C ASN A 238 -4.67 -4.18 12.57
N ARG A 239 -5.83 -3.56 12.39
CA ARG A 239 -6.61 -3.67 11.15
C ARG A 239 -6.12 -2.74 10.05
N ILE A 240 -5.46 -1.66 10.43
CA ILE A 240 -4.89 -0.67 9.52
C ILE A 240 -3.58 -0.13 10.07
N VAL A 241 -2.65 0.16 9.18
CA VAL A 241 -1.40 0.89 9.45
C VAL A 241 -1.20 1.94 8.37
N TYR A 242 -0.78 3.13 8.78
CA TYR A 242 -0.51 4.24 7.86
C TYR A 242 0.98 4.41 7.59
N ILE A 243 1.34 4.77 6.36
CA ILE A 243 2.69 5.16 5.96
C ILE A 243 2.61 6.43 5.10
N GLY A 244 3.40 7.46 5.44
CA GLY A 244 3.53 8.68 4.64
C GLY A 244 2.81 9.91 5.20
N LEU A 245 2.04 9.77 6.29
CA LEU A 245 1.23 10.87 6.85
C LEU A 245 2.04 12.14 7.10
N ARG A 246 1.52 13.29 6.66
CA ARG A 246 2.14 14.59 6.87
C ARG A 246 1.17 15.77 6.91
N ASP A 247 -0.08 15.57 6.47
CA ASP A 247 -1.16 16.54 6.59
C ASP A 247 -2.39 15.87 7.21
N ILE A 248 -2.55 16.02 8.53
CA ILE A 248 -3.64 15.45 9.32
C ILE A 248 -4.27 16.52 10.21
N ASP A 249 -5.57 16.61 10.18
CA ASP A 249 -6.30 17.58 11.00
C ASP A 249 -6.45 17.15 12.47
N GLU A 250 -7.06 17.99 13.27
CA GLU A 250 -7.23 17.75 14.72
C GLU A 250 -8.17 16.57 14.99
N GLY A 251 -9.24 16.43 14.20
CA GLY A 251 -10.21 15.33 14.30
C GLY A 251 -9.55 13.99 14.02
N GLU A 252 -8.82 13.88 12.93
CA GLU A 252 -8.06 12.69 12.55
C GLU A 252 -7.00 12.33 13.59
N ARG A 253 -6.23 13.31 14.04
CA ARG A 253 -5.21 13.11 15.07
C ARG A 253 -5.80 12.56 16.37
N LYS A 254 -6.99 13.04 16.74
CA LYS A 254 -7.70 12.55 17.92
C LYS A 254 -8.15 11.11 17.72
N ILE A 255 -8.76 10.79 16.59
CA ILE A 255 -9.24 9.44 16.26
C ILE A 255 -8.07 8.44 16.27
N LEU A 256 -6.96 8.74 15.58
CA LEU A 256 -5.77 7.90 15.56
C LEU A 256 -5.25 7.58 16.97
N LYS A 257 -5.22 8.58 17.86
CA LYS A 257 -4.78 8.40 19.24
C LYS A 257 -5.78 7.60 20.09
N ASP A 258 -7.06 7.92 20.02
CA ASP A 258 -8.11 7.30 20.83
C ASP A 258 -8.25 5.80 20.50
N HIS A 259 -8.14 5.45 19.22
CA HIS A 259 -8.20 4.07 18.74
C HIS A 259 -6.83 3.37 18.69
N LYS A 260 -5.75 4.05 19.09
CA LYS A 260 -4.37 3.53 19.08
C LYS A 260 -3.96 2.95 17.72
N ILE A 261 -4.42 3.59 16.64
CA ILE A 261 -4.07 3.19 15.28
C ILE A 261 -2.63 3.54 15.02
N LYS A 262 -1.87 2.60 14.47
CA LYS A 262 -0.45 2.80 14.14
C LYS A 262 -0.32 3.64 12.89
N ALA A 263 0.48 4.69 12.99
CA ALA A 263 0.75 5.61 11.89
C ALA A 263 2.24 5.99 11.85
N PHE A 264 2.81 5.84 10.67
CA PHE A 264 4.17 6.26 10.36
C PHE A 264 4.11 7.50 9.46
N SER A 265 4.42 8.66 10.04
CA SER A 265 4.54 9.91 9.31
C SER A 265 5.88 10.00 8.58
N MET A 266 6.03 11.00 7.69
CA MET A 266 7.32 11.28 7.04
C MET A 266 8.45 11.49 8.04
N HIS A 267 8.17 12.08 9.25
CA HIS A 267 9.15 12.16 10.32
C HIS A 267 9.70 10.79 10.77
N HIS A 268 8.88 9.74 10.78
CA HIS A 268 9.34 8.39 11.12
C HIS A 268 10.20 7.82 9.99
N ILE A 269 9.87 8.15 8.73
CA ILE A 269 10.67 7.73 7.57
C ILE A 269 12.04 8.41 7.60
N ASP A 270 12.10 9.71 7.88
CA ASP A 270 13.37 10.44 8.08
C ASP A 270 14.22 9.83 9.19
N LYS A 271 13.58 9.43 10.27
CA LYS A 271 14.28 8.93 11.47
C LYS A 271 14.82 7.51 11.31
N PHE A 272 14.05 6.62 10.69
CA PHE A 272 14.33 5.19 10.69
C PHE A 272 14.68 4.65 9.30
N GLY A 273 14.42 5.41 8.24
CA GLY A 273 14.44 4.95 6.86
C GLY A 273 13.22 4.13 6.50
N ILE A 274 12.88 4.12 5.19
CA ILE A 274 11.67 3.44 4.70
C ILE A 274 11.68 1.94 4.98
N GLY A 275 12.80 1.26 4.84
CA GLY A 275 12.91 -0.17 5.08
C GLY A 275 12.49 -0.56 6.50
N LYS A 276 12.98 0.16 7.52
CA LYS A 276 12.59 -0.11 8.90
C LYS A 276 11.15 0.27 9.21
N VAL A 277 10.63 1.32 8.57
CA VAL A 277 9.21 1.69 8.72
C VAL A 277 8.30 0.61 8.17
N VAL A 278 8.59 0.07 6.98
CA VAL A 278 7.82 -1.02 6.37
C VAL A 278 7.90 -2.29 7.22
N GLU A 279 9.08 -2.67 7.69
CA GLU A 279 9.23 -3.80 8.62
C GLU A 279 8.34 -3.64 9.87
N MET A 280 8.38 -2.45 10.51
CA MET A 280 7.56 -2.17 11.69
C MET A 280 6.06 -2.14 11.36
N ALA A 281 5.68 -1.75 10.16
CA ALA A 281 4.28 -1.76 9.70
C ALA A 281 3.79 -3.21 9.52
N LEU A 282 4.58 -4.05 8.86
CA LEU A 282 4.30 -5.47 8.65
C LEU A 282 4.25 -6.23 9.99
N ASP A 283 5.18 -5.95 10.91
CA ASP A 283 5.14 -6.51 12.27
C ASP A 283 3.87 -6.12 13.01
N TYR A 284 3.45 -4.87 12.92
CA TYR A 284 2.24 -4.39 13.58
C TYR A 284 0.98 -5.08 13.07
N ILE A 285 0.81 -5.20 11.75
CA ILE A 285 -0.39 -5.84 11.19
C ILE A 285 -0.41 -7.35 11.46
N ASN A 286 0.74 -8.03 11.48
CA ASN A 286 0.82 -9.45 11.83
C ASN A 286 0.63 -9.71 13.33
N GLY A 287 0.82 -8.69 14.18
CA GLY A 287 0.71 -8.82 15.63
C GLY A 287 1.78 -9.73 16.24
N ASP A 288 1.52 -10.21 17.45
CA ASP A 288 2.44 -11.09 18.20
C ASP A 288 2.46 -12.54 17.70
N THR A 289 1.89 -12.81 16.54
CA THR A 289 1.84 -14.16 15.96
C THR A 289 3.13 -14.48 15.22
N SER A 290 3.50 -15.75 15.18
CA SER A 290 4.58 -16.25 14.30
C SER A 290 4.15 -16.27 12.82
N ARG A 291 2.88 -16.01 12.53
CA ARG A 291 2.33 -15.93 11.16
C ARG A 291 2.82 -14.67 10.47
N ARG A 292 3.23 -14.80 9.23
CA ARG A 292 3.65 -13.69 8.36
C ARG A 292 2.82 -13.63 7.06
N ASP A 293 1.73 -14.39 7.03
CA ASP A 293 0.86 -14.62 5.87
C ASP A 293 -0.53 -13.98 6.02
N ARG A 294 -0.63 -12.94 6.86
CA ARG A 294 -1.89 -12.21 7.02
C ARG A 294 -2.26 -11.52 5.72
N PRO A 295 -3.50 -11.68 5.22
CA PRO A 295 -3.94 -10.99 4.00
C PRO A 295 -3.75 -9.47 4.10
N ILE A 296 -3.18 -8.87 3.07
CA ILE A 296 -2.90 -7.43 2.99
C ILE A 296 -3.75 -6.80 1.89
N HIS A 297 -4.44 -5.73 2.23
CA HIS A 297 -5.02 -4.78 1.29
C HIS A 297 -4.11 -3.54 1.26
N LEU A 298 -3.49 -3.27 0.13
CA LEU A 298 -2.67 -2.07 -0.08
C LEU A 298 -3.53 -0.98 -0.72
N SER A 299 -3.87 0.06 0.04
CA SER A 299 -4.52 1.26 -0.50
C SER A 299 -3.50 2.37 -0.65
N PHE A 300 -3.22 2.77 -1.89
CA PHE A 300 -2.17 3.72 -2.23
C PHE A 300 -2.77 4.96 -2.87
N ASP A 301 -2.75 6.07 -2.13
CA ASP A 301 -2.99 7.41 -2.69
C ASP A 301 -1.72 7.91 -3.36
N VAL A 302 -1.84 8.38 -4.60
CA VAL A 302 -0.68 8.91 -5.33
C VAL A 302 -0.10 10.16 -4.68
N ASP A 303 -0.89 10.89 -3.87
CA ASP A 303 -0.45 12.07 -3.14
C ASP A 303 0.45 11.75 -1.93
N ALA A 304 0.57 10.48 -1.55
CA ALA A 304 1.62 10.02 -0.65
C ALA A 304 3.01 10.39 -1.17
N MET A 305 3.16 10.36 -2.50
CA MET A 305 4.40 10.77 -3.16
C MET A 305 4.62 12.28 -3.02
N ASP A 306 5.89 12.69 -3.01
CA ASP A 306 6.20 14.11 -3.06
C ASP A 306 5.68 14.73 -4.38
N PRO A 307 5.16 15.97 -4.39
CA PRO A 307 4.71 16.63 -5.62
C PRO A 307 5.79 16.79 -6.69
N SER A 308 7.06 16.65 -6.36
CA SER A 308 8.14 16.57 -7.35
C SER A 308 8.16 15.24 -8.11
N VAL A 309 7.52 14.19 -7.56
CA VAL A 309 7.40 12.85 -8.14
C VAL A 309 6.02 12.65 -8.79
N ALA A 310 4.95 13.01 -8.10
CA ALA A 310 3.56 12.88 -8.57
C ALA A 310 2.80 14.19 -8.37
N PRO A 311 2.99 15.20 -9.24
CA PRO A 311 2.40 16.53 -9.05
C PRO A 311 0.91 16.62 -9.37
N SER A 312 0.35 15.71 -10.20
CA SER A 312 -1.02 15.82 -10.70
C SER A 312 -1.99 15.00 -9.88
N THR A 313 -2.32 15.52 -8.70
CA THR A 313 -3.27 14.95 -7.73
C THR A 313 -4.08 16.06 -7.06
N GLY A 314 -5.19 15.71 -6.43
CA GLY A 314 -6.15 16.66 -5.85
C GLY A 314 -5.59 17.46 -4.69
N THR A 315 -4.87 16.83 -3.78
CA THR A 315 -4.41 17.39 -2.49
C THR A 315 -2.89 17.22 -2.30
N PRO A 316 -2.05 17.76 -3.20
CA PRO A 316 -0.61 17.56 -3.13
C PRO A 316 0.00 18.24 -1.89
N VAL A 317 0.79 17.51 -1.11
CA VAL A 317 1.49 18.00 0.08
C VAL A 317 3.00 17.79 -0.08
N ARG A 318 3.81 18.84 0.14
CA ARG A 318 5.27 18.77 0.05
C ARG A 318 5.89 17.94 1.16
N GLY A 319 7.08 17.38 0.91
CA GLY A 319 7.81 16.54 1.85
C GLY A 319 7.27 15.12 1.90
N GLY A 320 6.80 14.61 0.76
CA GLY A 320 6.27 13.26 0.58
C GLY A 320 7.32 12.21 0.29
N LEU A 321 6.85 11.02 -0.06
CA LEU A 321 7.71 9.89 -0.42
C LEU A 321 8.49 10.20 -1.70
N THR A 322 9.76 9.85 -1.70
CA THR A 322 10.56 9.80 -2.92
C THR A 322 10.11 8.65 -3.82
N PHE A 323 10.50 8.69 -5.10
CA PHE A 323 10.21 7.62 -6.05
C PHE A 323 10.59 6.24 -5.49
N ARG A 324 11.81 6.12 -4.93
CA ARG A 324 12.29 4.84 -4.37
C ARG A 324 11.56 4.40 -3.11
N GLU A 325 11.18 5.31 -2.25
CA GLU A 325 10.45 4.97 -1.03
C GLU A 325 9.06 4.43 -1.32
N GLY A 326 8.33 5.05 -2.26
CA GLY A 326 7.02 4.53 -2.70
C GLY A 326 7.14 3.14 -3.32
N HIS A 327 8.12 2.92 -4.21
CA HIS A 327 8.36 1.62 -4.82
C HIS A 327 8.78 0.57 -3.79
N TYR A 328 9.64 0.93 -2.84
CA TYR A 328 10.06 0.00 -1.78
C TYR A 328 8.88 -0.51 -0.94
N ILE A 329 7.89 0.35 -0.64
CA ILE A 329 6.68 -0.08 0.05
C ILE A 329 5.95 -1.16 -0.79
N CYS A 330 5.75 -0.90 -2.07
CA CYS A 330 5.07 -1.81 -2.99
C CYS A 330 5.83 -3.14 -3.15
N GLU A 331 7.14 -3.08 -3.38
CA GLU A 331 8.04 -4.23 -3.49
C GLU A 331 8.00 -5.09 -2.22
N ALA A 332 8.14 -4.47 -1.05
CA ALA A 332 8.12 -5.19 0.22
C ALA A 332 6.75 -5.83 0.54
N VAL A 333 5.65 -5.22 0.12
CA VAL A 333 4.31 -5.83 0.21
C VAL A 333 4.21 -7.03 -0.73
N ALA A 334 4.69 -6.90 -1.97
CA ALA A 334 4.75 -8.00 -2.93
C ALA A 334 5.56 -9.19 -2.39
N GLU A 335 6.75 -8.93 -1.81
CA GLU A 335 7.62 -9.94 -1.21
C GLU A 335 6.96 -10.76 -0.09
N THR A 336 5.95 -10.21 0.59
CA THR A 336 5.19 -10.98 1.60
C THR A 336 4.39 -12.14 1.00
N GLY A 337 4.06 -12.08 -0.28
CA GLY A 337 3.11 -13.00 -0.94
C GLY A 337 1.67 -12.91 -0.40
N SER A 338 1.36 -11.89 0.42
CA SER A 338 0.09 -11.78 1.15
C SER A 338 -0.86 -10.71 0.60
N LEU A 339 -0.49 -10.03 -0.49
CA LEU A 339 -1.35 -9.03 -1.13
C LEU A 339 -2.60 -9.69 -1.71
N VAL A 340 -3.78 -9.25 -1.27
CA VAL A 340 -5.09 -9.80 -1.71
C VAL A 340 -5.97 -8.78 -2.41
N ALA A 341 -5.68 -7.48 -2.27
CA ALA A 341 -6.35 -6.39 -2.98
C ALA A 341 -5.43 -5.17 -3.02
N MET A 342 -5.57 -4.35 -4.05
CA MET A 342 -4.85 -3.09 -4.19
C MET A 342 -5.77 -1.99 -4.72
N ASP A 343 -5.62 -0.80 -4.14
CA ASP A 343 -6.18 0.45 -4.67
C ASP A 343 -5.06 1.37 -5.12
N MET A 344 -5.21 2.01 -6.27
CA MET A 344 -4.41 3.15 -6.74
C MET A 344 -5.36 4.29 -7.05
N VAL A 345 -5.24 5.39 -6.29
CA VAL A 345 -6.24 6.46 -6.30
C VAL A 345 -5.63 7.85 -6.46
N GLU A 346 -6.48 8.85 -6.66
CA GLU A 346 -6.17 10.29 -6.72
C GLU A 346 -5.23 10.68 -7.87
N VAL A 347 -5.01 9.81 -8.87
CA VAL A 347 -4.32 10.17 -10.11
C VAL A 347 -5.25 11.06 -10.95
N ASN A 348 -4.93 12.34 -11.04
CA ASN A 348 -5.76 13.29 -11.78
C ASN A 348 -5.04 13.79 -13.05
N PRO A 349 -5.45 13.35 -14.26
CA PRO A 349 -4.75 13.71 -15.49
C PRO A 349 -4.94 15.17 -15.93
N HIS A 350 -5.79 15.95 -15.25
CA HIS A 350 -6.20 17.28 -15.72
C HIS A 350 -5.62 18.46 -14.93
N LEU A 351 -5.06 18.23 -13.72
CA LEU A 351 -4.63 19.34 -12.85
C LEU A 351 -3.31 19.95 -13.30
N GLU A 352 -2.37 19.14 -13.71
CA GLU A 352 -1.02 19.59 -14.10
C GLU A 352 -0.66 19.09 -15.50
N LYS A 353 -1.16 19.78 -16.54
CA LYS A 353 -1.07 19.35 -17.96
C LYS A 353 0.31 18.88 -18.42
N HIS A 354 1.40 19.49 -17.92
CA HIS A 354 2.76 19.15 -18.32
C HIS A 354 3.41 18.08 -17.44
N ALA A 355 2.75 17.69 -16.37
CA ALA A 355 3.26 16.73 -15.41
C ALA A 355 2.27 15.58 -15.10
N ALA A 356 1.10 15.61 -15.73
CA ALA A 356 0.11 14.53 -15.60
C ALA A 356 0.68 13.19 -16.06
N GLU A 357 1.40 13.18 -17.19
CA GLU A 357 2.06 11.97 -17.72
C GLU A 357 3.06 11.36 -16.70
N GLN A 358 3.78 12.22 -15.95
CA GLN A 358 4.66 11.76 -14.89
C GLN A 358 3.90 11.07 -13.78
N THR A 359 2.80 11.66 -13.29
CA THR A 359 1.97 11.08 -12.23
C THR A 359 1.33 9.76 -12.69
N ILE A 360 0.82 9.70 -13.93
CA ILE A 360 0.27 8.50 -14.53
C ILE A 360 1.35 7.38 -14.61
N ALA A 361 2.54 7.72 -15.08
CA ALA A 361 3.65 6.77 -15.18
C ALA A 361 4.07 6.24 -13.80
N VAL A 362 4.09 7.11 -12.77
CA VAL A 362 4.35 6.72 -11.38
C VAL A 362 3.27 5.77 -10.88
N GLY A 363 1.98 6.08 -11.08
CA GLY A 363 0.88 5.18 -10.70
C GLY A 363 1.00 3.80 -11.35
N CYS A 364 1.25 3.73 -12.66
CA CYS A 364 1.49 2.46 -13.35
C CYS A 364 2.69 1.70 -12.76
N SER A 365 3.78 2.40 -12.45
CA SER A 365 4.99 1.79 -11.91
C SER A 365 4.80 1.24 -10.49
N LEU A 366 4.10 1.98 -9.62
CA LEU A 366 3.75 1.52 -8.26
C LEU A 366 2.86 0.27 -8.29
N ILE A 367 1.87 0.24 -9.19
CA ILE A 367 1.03 -0.96 -9.38
C ILE A 367 1.90 -2.15 -9.80
N ARG A 368 2.80 -1.99 -10.78
CA ARG A 368 3.69 -3.08 -11.21
C ARG A 368 4.59 -3.57 -10.09
N SER A 369 5.16 -2.66 -9.30
CA SER A 369 6.00 -3.03 -8.16
C SER A 369 5.21 -3.82 -7.10
N ALA A 370 3.96 -3.42 -6.80
CA ALA A 370 3.09 -4.15 -5.89
C ALA A 370 2.69 -5.54 -6.43
N LEU A 371 2.68 -5.69 -7.75
CA LEU A 371 2.39 -6.95 -8.44
C LEU A 371 3.66 -7.73 -8.83
N GLY A 372 4.80 -7.40 -8.24
CA GLY A 372 6.01 -8.19 -8.25
C GLY A 372 7.03 -7.82 -9.33
N GLU A 373 6.95 -6.62 -9.92
CA GLU A 373 8.04 -6.14 -10.76
C GLU A 373 9.30 -5.93 -9.90
N THR A 374 10.36 -6.63 -10.23
CA THR A 374 11.67 -6.48 -9.59
C THR A 374 12.75 -6.21 -10.63
N LEU A 375 13.88 -5.67 -10.18
CA LEU A 375 15.03 -5.43 -11.05
C LEU A 375 15.84 -6.71 -11.33
N LEU A 376 15.77 -7.70 -10.43
CA LEU A 376 16.57 -8.93 -10.48
C LEU A 376 15.68 -10.16 -10.37
#